data_c52f3e40b433f3af241e5abb04805e40
#
_entry.id   c52f3e40b433f3af241e5abb04805e40
#
_cell.length_a   1.000
_cell.length_b   1.000
_cell.length_c   1.000
_cell.angle_alpha   90.00
_cell.angle_beta   90.00
_cell.angle_gamma   90.00
#
_symmetry.space_group_name_H-M   'P 1'
#
loop_
_entity.id
_entity.type
_entity.pdbx_description
1 polymer ?
#
loop_
_entity_poly.entity_id
_entity_poly.type
_entity_poly.pdbx_seq_one_letter_code
_entity_poly.pdbx_strand_id
1 'polypeptide(L)'
;SSLSPLMAGRSTTYRFATFDLPFDQMRAAAKRRGDTVNDIFLGSVSTGIARYHDRHGRPTRRLRFNIPISIRKAVKDGSSSNAVTIARFELPVNGASLDERIKAAHDEVKRWRDEPALTLANPLADVTWLVPVPVLASAARASDVTASNVPGPPIPVYICGARMVGTWPLVPTVGAAANITLVTYDGTAFVGLSADETAIPDLDERMERHISSWRHA
;
A
#
# COMPACT_ATOMS: atom_id res chain seq x y z
N SER A 1 2.61 17.92 -5.56
CA SER A 1 1.14 17.94 -5.51
C SER A 1 0.59 16.55 -5.85
N SER A 2 -0.59 16.21 -5.31
CA SER A 2 -1.36 15.03 -5.69
C SER A 2 -1.60 14.97 -7.20
N LEU A 3 -1.61 13.78 -7.78
CA LEU A 3 -2.02 13.56 -9.17
C LEU A 3 -3.54 13.39 -9.28
N SER A 4 -4.19 13.03 -8.18
CA SER A 4 -5.65 12.89 -8.14
C SER A 4 -6.33 14.26 -8.05
N PRO A 5 -7.30 14.55 -8.91
CA PRO A 5 -8.12 15.74 -8.79
C PRO A 5 -9.12 15.66 -7.62
N LEU A 6 -9.42 14.46 -7.11
CA LEU A 6 -10.32 14.24 -5.98
C LEU A 6 -9.59 14.25 -4.65
N MET A 7 -8.42 13.61 -4.61
CA MET A 7 -7.68 13.31 -3.38
C MET A 7 -6.64 14.39 -3.05
N ALA A 8 -6.92 15.65 -3.36
CA ALA A 8 -5.97 16.75 -3.17
C ALA A 8 -5.99 17.34 -1.76
N GLY A 9 -7.13 17.29 -1.08
CA GLY A 9 -7.29 17.80 0.29
C GLY A 9 -6.44 17.03 1.30
N ARG A 10 -6.07 17.71 2.38
CA ARG A 10 -5.40 17.10 3.55
C ARG A 10 -5.93 17.75 4.82
N SER A 11 -6.24 16.91 5.80
CA SER A 11 -6.70 17.30 7.12
C SER A 11 -5.94 16.53 8.21
N THR A 12 -6.39 16.66 9.44
CA THR A 12 -5.92 15.85 10.58
C THR A 12 -7.00 14.86 11.03
N THR A 13 -8.11 14.78 10.33
CA THR A 13 -9.21 13.87 10.60
C THR A 13 -9.15 12.69 9.64
N TYR A 14 -9.36 11.49 10.17
CA TYR A 14 -9.25 10.26 9.41
C TYR A 14 -10.53 9.45 9.49
N ARG A 15 -10.84 8.78 8.38
CA ARG A 15 -11.84 7.71 8.29
C ARG A 15 -11.14 6.38 8.18
N PHE A 16 -11.76 5.34 8.74
CA PHE A 16 -11.20 4.00 8.75
C PHE A 16 -12.22 3.01 8.21
N ALA A 17 -11.72 2.02 7.47
CA ALA A 17 -12.49 0.85 7.06
C ALA A 17 -11.61 -0.38 7.19
N THR A 18 -12.21 -1.52 7.47
CA THR A 18 -11.50 -2.79 7.63
C THR A 18 -12.26 -3.91 6.96
N PHE A 19 -11.56 -4.86 6.38
CA PHE A 19 -12.13 -6.10 5.89
C PHE A 19 -11.09 -7.23 5.94
N ASP A 20 -11.55 -8.44 5.81
CA ASP A 20 -10.70 -9.62 5.74
C ASP A 20 -11.12 -10.53 4.60
N LEU A 21 -10.19 -11.42 4.23
CA LEU A 21 -10.39 -12.35 3.13
C LEU A 21 -9.49 -13.59 3.28
N PRO A 22 -9.91 -14.73 2.72
CA PRO A 22 -9.08 -15.93 2.77
C PRO A 22 -7.76 -15.72 2.03
N PHE A 23 -6.63 -15.84 2.74
CA PHE A 23 -5.30 -15.61 2.18
C PHE A 23 -4.89 -16.67 1.15
N ASP A 24 -5.37 -17.90 1.31
CA ASP A 24 -5.13 -19.01 0.39
C ASP A 24 -5.70 -18.72 -1.01
N GLN A 25 -6.88 -18.09 -1.10
CA GLN A 25 -7.47 -17.69 -2.38
C GLN A 25 -6.58 -16.64 -3.08
N MET A 26 -6.10 -15.64 -2.33
CA MET A 26 -5.19 -14.62 -2.86
C MET A 26 -3.87 -15.24 -3.34
N ARG A 27 -3.31 -16.18 -2.57
CA ARG A 27 -2.12 -16.95 -2.96
C ARG A 27 -2.37 -17.79 -4.21
N ALA A 28 -3.50 -18.45 -4.29
CA ALA A 28 -3.87 -19.27 -5.44
C ALA A 28 -4.02 -18.42 -6.71
N ALA A 29 -4.65 -17.23 -6.60
CA ALA A 29 -4.74 -16.28 -7.71
C ALA A 29 -3.35 -15.83 -8.19
N ALA A 30 -2.47 -15.43 -7.27
CA ALA A 30 -1.11 -15.05 -7.60
C ALA A 30 -0.35 -16.19 -8.30
N LYS A 31 -0.43 -17.42 -7.75
CA LYS A 31 0.25 -18.59 -8.32
C LYS A 31 -0.23 -18.94 -9.74
N ARG A 32 -1.56 -18.89 -9.99
CA ARG A 32 -2.11 -19.18 -11.32
C ARG A 32 -1.58 -18.21 -12.39
N ARG A 33 -1.28 -16.98 -12.01
CA ARG A 33 -0.81 -15.93 -12.89
C ARG A 33 0.72 -15.85 -13.01
N GLY A 34 1.45 -16.53 -12.12
CA GLY A 34 2.90 -16.36 -11.99
C GLY A 34 3.32 -15.04 -11.31
N ASP A 35 2.37 -14.36 -10.65
CA ASP A 35 2.57 -13.10 -9.94
C ASP A 35 2.85 -13.36 -8.45
N THR A 36 3.23 -12.31 -7.71
CA THR A 36 3.31 -12.35 -6.25
C THR A 36 2.02 -11.87 -5.61
N VAL A 37 1.80 -12.22 -4.34
CA VAL A 37 0.69 -11.68 -3.54
C VAL A 37 0.73 -10.15 -3.51
N ASN A 38 1.92 -9.57 -3.46
CA ASN A 38 2.09 -8.13 -3.46
C ASN A 38 1.61 -7.48 -4.77
N ASP A 39 1.88 -8.10 -5.91
CA ASP A 39 1.46 -7.60 -7.22
C ASP A 39 -0.08 -7.62 -7.33
N ILE A 40 -0.70 -8.73 -6.90
CA ILE A 40 -2.17 -8.84 -6.82
C ILE A 40 -2.74 -7.76 -5.90
N PHE A 41 -2.16 -7.57 -4.72
CA PHE A 41 -2.60 -6.56 -3.77
C PHE A 41 -2.56 -5.15 -4.37
N LEU A 42 -1.43 -4.75 -4.94
CA LEU A 42 -1.25 -3.42 -5.54
C LEU A 42 -2.16 -3.20 -6.75
N GLY A 43 -2.31 -4.19 -7.61
CA GLY A 43 -3.23 -4.13 -8.75
C GLY A 43 -4.69 -3.99 -8.30
N SER A 44 -5.07 -4.68 -7.21
CA SER A 44 -6.41 -4.58 -6.62
C SER A 44 -6.67 -3.22 -5.98
N VAL A 45 -5.69 -2.69 -5.23
CA VAL A 45 -5.76 -1.33 -4.67
C VAL A 45 -5.95 -0.30 -5.78
N SER A 46 -5.13 -0.38 -6.85
CA SER A 46 -5.26 0.49 -8.01
C SER A 46 -6.64 0.39 -8.66
N THR A 47 -7.21 -0.82 -8.74
CA THR A 47 -8.56 -1.05 -9.29
C THR A 47 -9.64 -0.45 -8.41
N GLY A 48 -9.54 -0.59 -7.09
CA GLY A 48 -10.48 0.01 -6.15
C GLY A 48 -10.52 1.53 -6.29
N ILE A 49 -9.34 2.15 -6.39
CA ILE A 49 -9.22 3.60 -6.56
C ILE A 49 -9.74 4.05 -7.94
N ALA A 50 -9.50 3.27 -9.00
CA ALA A 50 -10.06 3.56 -10.32
C ALA A 50 -11.60 3.65 -10.27
N ARG A 51 -12.24 2.66 -9.63
CA ARG A 51 -13.71 2.65 -9.44
C ARG A 51 -14.20 3.81 -8.59
N TYR A 52 -13.40 4.24 -7.60
CA TYR A 52 -13.71 5.43 -6.82
C TYR A 52 -13.73 6.68 -7.69
N HIS A 53 -12.71 6.89 -8.52
CA HIS A 53 -12.64 8.03 -9.45
C HIS A 53 -13.73 8.01 -10.50
N ASP A 54 -14.05 6.83 -11.06
CA ASP A 54 -15.13 6.66 -12.05
C ASP A 54 -16.50 7.05 -11.48
N ARG A 55 -16.78 6.62 -10.23
CA ARG A 55 -18.03 6.98 -9.53
C ARG A 55 -18.21 8.48 -9.36
N HIS A 56 -17.12 9.20 -9.13
CA HIS A 56 -17.14 10.66 -8.97
C HIS A 56 -17.02 11.41 -10.29
N GLY A 57 -17.04 10.72 -11.44
CA GLY A 57 -16.90 11.35 -12.76
C GLY A 57 -15.56 12.09 -12.95
N ARG A 58 -14.52 11.67 -12.25
CA ARG A 58 -13.19 12.27 -12.29
C ARG A 58 -12.12 11.22 -12.54
N PRO A 59 -12.14 10.53 -13.70
CA PRO A 59 -11.13 9.52 -14.02
C PRO A 59 -9.73 10.14 -14.05
N THR A 60 -8.75 9.38 -13.53
CA THR A 60 -7.35 9.77 -13.58
C THR A 60 -6.50 8.61 -14.08
N ARG A 61 -5.53 8.88 -14.97
CA ARG A 61 -4.77 7.83 -15.61
C ARG A 61 -3.78 7.14 -14.68
N ARG A 62 -3.12 7.91 -13.83
CA ARG A 62 -2.06 7.41 -12.94
C ARG A 62 -2.18 8.08 -11.58
N LEU A 63 -1.75 7.37 -10.54
CA LEU A 63 -1.60 7.90 -9.18
C LEU A 63 -0.23 7.53 -8.64
N ARG A 64 0.23 8.35 -7.70
CA ARG A 64 1.52 8.19 -7.05
C ARG A 64 1.38 7.35 -5.79
N PHE A 65 2.03 6.20 -5.79
CA PHE A 65 2.06 5.25 -4.69
C PHE A 65 3.36 5.36 -3.91
N ASN A 66 3.25 5.29 -2.59
CA ASN A 66 4.34 5.01 -1.67
C ASN A 66 4.23 3.56 -1.21
N ILE A 67 5.29 2.79 -1.37
CA ILE A 67 5.31 1.37 -1.01
C ILE A 67 6.55 1.11 -0.18
N PRO A 68 6.40 0.69 1.09
CA PRO A 68 7.53 0.23 1.89
C PRO A 68 8.13 -1.05 1.29
N ILE A 69 9.41 -1.02 0.96
CA ILE A 69 10.15 -2.17 0.43
C ILE A 69 11.24 -2.56 1.40
N SER A 70 11.30 -3.85 1.78
CA SER A 70 12.38 -4.37 2.60
C SER A 70 13.68 -4.49 1.77
N ILE A 71 14.75 -3.86 2.25
CA ILE A 71 16.10 -3.90 1.64
C ILE A 71 17.07 -4.78 2.43
N ARG A 72 16.58 -5.70 3.27
CA ARG A 72 17.41 -6.57 4.12
C ARG A 72 18.50 -7.33 3.37
N LYS A 73 18.30 -7.64 2.08
CA LYS A 73 19.32 -8.32 1.24
C LYS A 73 20.46 -7.40 0.82
N ALA A 74 20.28 -6.09 0.81
CA ALA A 74 21.27 -5.11 0.42
C ALA A 74 22.19 -4.71 1.60
N VAL A 75 21.77 -4.95 2.84
CA VAL A 75 22.54 -4.63 4.05
C VAL A 75 23.25 -5.88 4.54
N LYS A 76 24.54 -5.99 4.27
CA LYS A 76 25.38 -7.16 4.64
C LYS A 76 25.86 -7.16 6.10
N ASP A 77 25.72 -6.05 6.81
CA ASP A 77 26.08 -5.97 8.23
C ASP A 77 24.95 -6.51 9.09
N GLY A 78 25.24 -7.48 9.94
CA GLY A 78 24.32 -8.17 10.84
C GLY A 78 23.60 -7.29 11.86
N SER A 79 23.46 -5.99 11.61
CA SER A 79 22.60 -5.08 12.36
C SER A 79 21.14 -5.43 12.08
N SER A 80 20.40 -5.81 13.12
CA SER A 80 18.97 -6.13 13.13
C SER A 80 18.07 -4.91 12.89
N SER A 81 18.56 -3.86 12.21
CA SER A 81 17.76 -2.69 11.89
C SER A 81 16.67 -3.04 10.87
N ASN A 82 15.47 -2.51 11.06
CA ASN A 82 14.38 -2.56 10.09
C ASN A 82 14.77 -1.81 8.82
N ALA A 83 15.56 -2.48 7.97
CA ALA A 83 16.00 -1.93 6.69
C ALA A 83 14.80 -1.91 5.72
N VAL A 84 13.99 -0.85 5.81
CA VAL A 84 12.84 -0.57 4.96
C VAL A 84 13.07 0.78 4.30
N THR A 85 12.92 0.85 3.00
CA THR A 85 12.87 2.10 2.24
C THR A 85 11.47 2.29 1.65
N ILE A 86 11.14 3.54 1.34
CA ILE A 86 9.86 3.86 0.69
C ILE A 86 10.13 4.06 -0.80
N ALA A 87 9.68 3.11 -1.61
CA ALA A 87 9.61 3.26 -3.05
C ALA A 87 8.45 4.17 -3.42
N ARG A 88 8.71 5.12 -4.32
CA ARG A 88 7.69 6.02 -4.84
C ARG A 88 7.63 5.89 -6.35
N PHE A 89 6.47 5.48 -6.86
CA PHE A 89 6.24 5.33 -8.29
C PHE A 89 4.77 5.56 -8.65
N GLU A 90 4.49 5.61 -9.94
CA GLU A 90 3.15 5.84 -10.45
C GLU A 90 2.57 4.54 -11.00
N LEU A 91 1.36 4.19 -10.55
CA LEU A 91 0.61 3.06 -11.10
C LEU A 91 -0.55 3.55 -11.97
N PRO A 92 -0.89 2.80 -13.05
CA PRO A 92 -2.06 3.08 -13.85
C PRO A 92 -3.33 2.83 -13.03
N VAL A 93 -4.33 3.69 -13.21
CA VAL A 93 -5.60 3.65 -12.49
C VAL A 93 -6.74 3.49 -13.50
N ASN A 94 -7.26 4.58 -14.07
CA ASN A 94 -8.30 4.48 -15.09
C ASN A 94 -7.73 4.18 -16.48
N GLY A 95 -8.53 3.50 -17.31
CA GLY A 95 -8.14 3.11 -18.65
C GLY A 95 -7.22 1.89 -18.76
N ALA A 96 -6.89 1.23 -17.64
CA ALA A 96 -6.12 0.00 -17.62
C ALA A 96 -6.97 -1.17 -17.10
N SER A 97 -6.74 -2.37 -17.58
CA SER A 97 -7.30 -3.61 -17.05
C SER A 97 -6.65 -3.99 -15.71
N LEU A 98 -7.25 -4.93 -14.99
CA LEU A 98 -6.64 -5.47 -13.76
C LEU A 98 -5.26 -6.10 -14.06
N ASP A 99 -5.13 -6.81 -15.17
CA ASP A 99 -3.88 -7.46 -15.58
C ASP A 99 -2.77 -6.45 -15.84
N GLU A 100 -3.09 -5.36 -16.54
CA GLU A 100 -2.13 -4.29 -16.79
C GLU A 100 -1.69 -3.59 -15.51
N ARG A 101 -2.59 -3.42 -14.53
CA ARG A 101 -2.26 -2.85 -13.23
C ARG A 101 -1.35 -3.76 -12.41
N ILE A 102 -1.66 -5.08 -12.39
CA ILE A 102 -0.85 -6.09 -11.70
C ILE A 102 0.55 -6.13 -12.31
N LYS A 103 0.63 -6.19 -13.65
CA LYS A 103 1.91 -6.18 -14.36
C LYS A 103 2.71 -4.91 -14.08
N ALA A 104 2.09 -3.74 -14.13
CA ALA A 104 2.75 -2.47 -13.83
C ALA A 104 3.28 -2.44 -12.39
N ALA A 105 2.53 -2.97 -11.43
CA ALA A 105 2.97 -3.07 -10.04
C ALA A 105 4.18 -4.01 -9.90
N HIS A 106 4.16 -5.17 -10.57
CA HIS A 106 5.28 -6.11 -10.61
C HIS A 106 6.55 -5.44 -11.16
N ASP A 107 6.45 -4.82 -12.34
CA ASP A 107 7.57 -4.20 -13.04
C ASP A 107 8.21 -3.08 -12.19
N GLU A 108 7.38 -2.23 -11.57
CA GLU A 108 7.86 -1.13 -10.72
C GLU A 108 8.50 -1.63 -9.41
N VAL A 109 7.89 -2.58 -8.73
CA VAL A 109 8.46 -3.16 -7.50
C VAL A 109 9.78 -3.88 -7.79
N LYS A 110 9.85 -4.60 -8.93
CA LYS A 110 11.08 -5.26 -9.36
C LYS A 110 12.18 -4.23 -9.67
N ARG A 111 11.87 -3.19 -10.45
CA ARG A 111 12.80 -2.10 -10.76
C ARG A 111 13.39 -1.49 -9.50
N TRP A 112 12.55 -1.18 -8.51
CA TRP A 112 13.01 -0.62 -7.24
C TRP A 112 13.88 -1.59 -6.43
N ARG A 113 13.56 -2.89 -6.42
CA ARG A 113 14.38 -3.90 -5.72
C ARG A 113 15.74 -4.11 -6.36
N ASP A 114 15.82 -3.95 -7.67
CA ASP A 114 17.05 -4.13 -8.45
C ASP A 114 17.87 -2.83 -8.54
N GLU A 115 17.40 -1.71 -7.95
CA GLU A 115 18.05 -0.40 -7.99
C GLU A 115 19.33 -0.39 -7.11
N PRO A 116 20.52 -0.25 -7.69
CA PRO A 116 21.77 -0.25 -6.92
C PRO A 116 21.86 0.91 -5.92
N ALA A 117 21.21 2.05 -6.19
CA ALA A 117 21.21 3.22 -5.31
C ALA A 117 20.54 2.96 -3.94
N LEU A 118 19.75 1.89 -3.80
CA LEU A 118 19.16 1.51 -2.49
C LEU A 118 20.23 1.13 -1.46
N THR A 119 21.42 0.70 -1.88
CA THR A 119 22.54 0.43 -0.97
C THR A 119 23.08 1.70 -0.32
N LEU A 120 22.83 2.86 -0.93
CA LEU A 120 23.21 4.19 -0.43
C LEU A 120 22.12 4.85 0.42
N ALA A 121 20.94 4.22 0.56
CA ALA A 121 19.82 4.80 1.27
C ALA A 121 20.10 5.02 2.78
N ASN A 122 20.88 4.12 3.41
CA ASN A 122 21.21 4.25 4.83
C ASN A 122 22.09 5.48 5.14
N PRO A 123 23.21 5.76 4.42
CA PRO A 123 23.98 6.97 4.65
C PRO A 123 23.22 8.27 4.38
N LEU A 124 22.26 8.22 3.42
CA LEU A 124 21.40 9.38 3.12
C LEU A 124 20.32 9.59 4.19
N ALA A 125 19.83 8.51 4.82
CA ALA A 125 18.87 8.61 5.92
C ALA A 125 19.47 9.36 7.12
N ASP A 126 20.75 9.17 7.39
CA ASP A 126 21.47 9.81 8.51
C ASP A 126 21.58 11.35 8.37
N VAL A 127 21.38 11.91 7.17
CA VAL A 127 21.37 13.36 6.93
C VAL A 127 19.98 13.95 6.74
N THR A 128 18.92 13.14 6.77
CA THR A 128 17.53 13.63 6.59
C THR A 128 17.08 14.56 7.72
N TRP A 129 17.68 14.51 8.90
CA TRP A 129 17.42 15.43 10.00
C TRP A 129 17.82 16.88 9.69
N LEU A 130 18.71 17.10 8.69
CA LEU A 130 19.08 18.43 8.21
C LEU A 130 18.03 19.05 7.27
N VAL A 131 17.09 18.23 6.76
CA VAL A 131 16.06 18.70 5.82
C VAL A 131 14.95 19.40 6.62
N PRO A 132 14.61 20.65 6.29
CA PRO A 132 13.55 21.37 6.99
C PRO A 132 12.21 20.60 6.93
N VAL A 133 11.51 20.56 8.08
CA VAL A 133 10.21 19.87 8.20
C VAL A 133 9.21 20.24 7.11
N PRO A 134 9.07 21.52 6.68
CA PRO A 134 8.15 21.88 5.59
C PRO A 134 8.46 21.19 4.26
N VAL A 135 9.75 20.93 3.97
CA VAL A 135 10.18 20.25 2.75
C VAL A 135 9.79 18.77 2.82
N LEU A 136 10.05 18.11 3.95
CA LEU A 136 9.64 16.72 4.19
C LEU A 136 8.11 16.58 4.13
N ALA A 137 7.39 17.49 4.75
CA ALA A 137 5.93 17.51 4.72
C ALA A 137 5.38 17.71 3.31
N SER A 138 5.98 18.58 2.51
CA SER A 138 5.56 18.78 1.11
C SER A 138 5.83 17.55 0.26
N ALA A 139 6.96 16.89 0.47
CA ALA A 139 7.30 15.63 -0.20
C ALA A 139 6.32 14.51 0.17
N ALA A 140 5.94 14.39 1.45
CA ALA A 140 4.95 13.41 1.91
C ALA A 140 3.56 13.64 1.26
N ARG A 141 3.12 14.92 1.21
CA ARG A 141 1.84 15.31 0.58
C ARG A 141 1.81 15.15 -0.94
N ALA A 142 2.94 14.92 -1.57
CA ALA A 142 3.01 14.68 -3.01
C ALA A 142 2.59 13.26 -3.43
N SER A 143 2.26 12.38 -2.48
CA SER A 143 1.76 11.03 -2.74
C SER A 143 0.25 10.96 -2.59
N ASP A 144 -0.39 10.17 -3.45
CA ASP A 144 -1.83 9.95 -3.41
C ASP A 144 -2.18 8.80 -2.45
N VAL A 145 -1.44 7.71 -2.52
CA VAL A 145 -1.73 6.48 -1.80
C VAL A 145 -0.47 5.89 -1.19
N THR A 146 -0.56 5.40 0.03
CA THR A 146 0.42 4.48 0.61
C THR A 146 -0.18 3.08 0.62
N ALA A 147 0.55 2.08 0.13
CA ALA A 147 0.13 0.69 0.15
C ALA A 147 1.23 -0.18 0.76
N SER A 148 0.88 -0.99 1.75
CA SER A 148 1.83 -1.84 2.47
C SER A 148 1.32 -3.27 2.58
N ASN A 149 2.20 -4.23 2.37
CA ASN A 149 1.93 -5.64 2.55
C ASN A 149 2.92 -6.21 3.58
N VAL A 150 2.39 -6.60 4.74
CA VAL A 150 3.18 -7.08 5.89
C VAL A 150 2.84 -8.55 6.14
N PRO A 151 3.76 -9.48 5.91
CA PRO A 151 3.55 -10.86 6.29
C PRO A 151 3.53 -10.98 7.81
N GLY A 152 2.46 -11.57 8.34
CA GLY A 152 2.34 -11.92 9.76
C GLY A 152 2.51 -13.41 10.01
N PRO A 153 2.39 -13.87 11.27
CA PRO A 153 2.58 -15.25 11.64
C PRO A 153 1.53 -16.17 10.99
N PRO A 154 1.97 -17.28 10.37
CA PRO A 154 1.05 -18.22 9.71
C PRO A 154 0.40 -19.23 10.70
N ILE A 155 0.59 -19.03 11.99
CA ILE A 155 0.11 -19.90 13.08
C ILE A 155 -0.67 -19.08 14.10
N PRO A 156 -1.58 -19.69 14.86
CA PRO A 156 -2.28 -19.02 15.95
C PRO A 156 -1.32 -18.43 16.98
N VAL A 157 -1.56 -17.17 17.35
CA VAL A 157 -0.83 -16.46 18.41
C VAL A 157 -1.73 -16.30 19.62
N TYR A 158 -1.15 -16.39 20.81
CA TYR A 158 -1.84 -16.21 22.08
C TYR A 158 -1.22 -15.04 22.83
N ILE A 159 -2.07 -14.16 23.37
CA ILE A 159 -1.68 -12.99 24.17
C ILE A 159 -2.30 -13.17 25.54
N CYS A 160 -1.49 -13.29 26.58
CA CYS A 160 -1.95 -13.56 27.96
C CYS A 160 -2.93 -14.74 28.08
N GLY A 161 -2.70 -15.81 27.29
CA GLY A 161 -3.55 -17.00 27.26
C GLY A 161 -4.80 -16.92 26.37
N ALA A 162 -5.15 -15.75 25.85
CA ALA A 162 -6.24 -15.58 24.90
C ALA A 162 -5.74 -15.72 23.46
N ARG A 163 -6.47 -16.49 22.63
CA ARG A 163 -6.17 -16.62 21.20
C ARG A 163 -6.48 -15.32 20.47
N MET A 164 -5.54 -14.80 19.71
CA MET A 164 -5.79 -13.69 18.79
C MET A 164 -6.69 -14.19 17.64
N VAL A 165 -7.81 -13.52 17.39
CA VAL A 165 -8.77 -13.91 16.36
C VAL A 165 -8.60 -13.13 15.07
N GLY A 166 -7.90 -11.98 15.10
CA GLY A 166 -7.66 -11.15 13.92
C GLY A 166 -6.81 -9.93 14.26
N THR A 167 -6.31 -9.25 13.22
CA THR A 167 -5.49 -8.04 13.36
C THR A 167 -5.69 -7.13 12.15
N TRP A 168 -6.36 -6.01 12.33
CA TRP A 168 -6.60 -5.04 11.26
C TRP A 168 -5.62 -3.88 11.39
N PRO A 169 -4.75 -3.67 10.38
CA PRO A 169 -3.72 -2.64 10.44
C PRO A 169 -4.29 -1.26 10.09
N LEU A 170 -4.58 -0.43 11.08
CA LEU A 170 -4.97 0.96 10.88
C LEU A 170 -3.74 1.85 11.01
N VAL A 171 -3.14 2.19 9.87
CA VAL A 171 -1.87 2.92 9.79
C VAL A 171 -2.13 4.36 9.33
N PRO A 172 -1.48 5.38 9.93
CA PRO A 172 -1.61 6.76 9.50
C PRO A 172 -1.26 6.95 8.01
N THR A 173 -1.91 7.92 7.36
CA THR A 173 -1.69 8.21 5.94
C THR A 173 -0.32 8.80 5.63
N VAL A 174 0.35 9.39 6.62
CA VAL A 174 1.68 10.04 6.52
C VAL A 174 1.75 11.02 5.34
N GLY A 175 0.72 11.86 5.21
CA GLY A 175 0.61 12.87 4.14
C GLY A 175 0.00 12.40 2.82
N ALA A 176 -0.16 11.11 2.59
CA ALA A 176 -0.96 10.59 1.47
C ALA A 176 -2.46 10.79 1.74
N ALA A 177 -3.30 10.67 0.72
CA ALA A 177 -4.75 10.74 0.88
C ALA A 177 -5.31 9.48 1.54
N ALA A 178 -4.71 8.33 1.25
CA ALA A 178 -5.08 7.04 1.85
C ALA A 178 -3.86 6.20 2.17
N ASN A 179 -3.99 5.35 3.19
CA ASN A 179 -3.08 4.25 3.48
C ASN A 179 -3.88 2.95 3.47
N ILE A 180 -3.48 2.00 2.65
CA ILE A 180 -4.07 0.67 2.56
C ILE A 180 -2.99 -0.33 2.97
N THR A 181 -3.21 -0.99 4.09
CA THR A 181 -2.25 -1.97 4.62
C THR A 181 -2.90 -3.35 4.72
N LEU A 182 -2.20 -4.35 4.20
CA LEU A 182 -2.54 -5.75 4.32
C LEU A 182 -1.60 -6.42 5.31
N VAL A 183 -2.16 -7.16 6.27
CA VAL A 183 -1.42 -8.05 7.18
C VAL A 183 -1.99 -9.45 7.06
N THR A 184 -1.12 -10.44 6.95
CA THR A 184 -1.57 -11.85 6.96
C THR A 184 -1.43 -12.44 8.35
N TYR A 185 -2.43 -13.20 8.81
CA TYR A 185 -2.41 -13.89 10.07
C TYR A 185 -3.27 -15.17 10.00
N ASP A 186 -2.73 -16.29 10.41
CA ASP A 186 -3.43 -17.58 10.57
C ASP A 186 -4.35 -17.92 9.37
N GLY A 187 -3.83 -17.82 8.15
CA GLY A 187 -4.56 -18.14 6.91
C GLY A 187 -5.52 -17.06 6.40
N THR A 188 -5.61 -15.92 7.09
CA THR A 188 -6.47 -14.79 6.72
C THR A 188 -5.62 -13.57 6.35
N ALA A 189 -6.03 -12.82 5.34
CA ALA A 189 -5.50 -11.52 5.01
C ALA A 189 -6.43 -10.43 5.56
N PHE A 190 -5.92 -9.63 6.48
CA PHE A 190 -6.62 -8.51 7.11
C PHE A 190 -6.18 -7.21 6.44
N VAL A 191 -7.13 -6.43 5.99
CA VAL A 191 -6.86 -5.16 5.34
C VAL A 191 -7.43 -4.02 6.16
N GLY A 192 -6.58 -3.06 6.47
CA GLY A 192 -6.95 -1.78 7.06
C GLY A 192 -6.81 -0.66 6.03
N LEU A 193 -7.80 0.19 5.98
CA LEU A 193 -7.85 1.37 5.15
C LEU A 193 -8.00 2.59 6.03
N SER A 194 -7.04 3.50 5.96
CA SER A 194 -7.09 4.81 6.62
C SER A 194 -7.10 5.88 5.54
N ALA A 195 -8.07 6.78 5.56
CA ALA A 195 -8.20 7.85 4.60
C ALA A 195 -8.30 9.21 5.29
N ASP A 196 -7.68 10.22 4.71
CA ASP A 196 -7.89 11.61 5.10
C ASP A 196 -9.33 12.02 4.72
N GLU A 197 -10.10 12.52 5.69
CA GLU A 197 -11.52 12.83 5.51
C GLU A 197 -11.76 13.91 4.45
N THR A 198 -10.84 14.86 4.29
CA THR A 198 -10.95 15.90 3.26
C THR A 198 -10.63 15.35 1.86
N ALA A 199 -9.77 14.36 1.78
CA ALA A 199 -9.40 13.74 0.51
C ALA A 199 -10.41 12.68 0.05
N ILE A 200 -10.98 11.91 1.00
CA ILE A 200 -11.93 10.83 0.75
C ILE A 200 -13.06 10.92 1.78
N PRO A 201 -14.02 11.83 1.56
CA PRO A 201 -15.06 12.11 2.56
C PRO A 201 -16.12 11.01 2.68
N ASP A 202 -16.27 10.19 1.66
CA ASP A 202 -17.25 9.12 1.53
C ASP A 202 -16.64 7.72 1.57
N LEU A 203 -15.58 7.55 2.36
CA LEU A 203 -15.03 6.23 2.62
C LEU A 203 -16.12 5.37 3.27
N ASP A 204 -16.61 4.41 2.54
CA ASP A 204 -17.65 3.49 2.96
C ASP A 204 -17.26 2.03 2.72
N GLU A 205 -18.08 1.09 3.20
CA GLU A 205 -17.91 -0.35 2.98
C GLU A 205 -17.84 -0.75 1.49
N ARG A 206 -18.25 0.12 0.57
CA ARG A 206 -18.23 -0.16 -0.87
C ARG A 206 -16.81 -0.08 -1.44
N MET A 207 -15.93 0.74 -0.87
CA MET A 207 -14.51 0.76 -1.27
C MET A 207 -13.83 -0.57 -0.93
N GLU A 208 -14.20 -1.20 0.17
CA GLU A 208 -13.74 -2.54 0.55
C GLU A 208 -14.01 -3.56 -0.56
N ARG A 209 -15.25 -3.59 -1.07
CA ARG A 209 -15.64 -4.48 -2.18
C ARG A 209 -14.91 -4.19 -3.48
N HIS A 210 -14.46 -2.96 -3.70
CA HIS A 210 -13.69 -2.61 -4.88
C HIS A 210 -12.23 -3.04 -4.78
N ILE A 211 -11.63 -2.95 -3.61
CA ILE A 211 -10.26 -3.40 -3.39
C ILE A 211 -10.17 -4.94 -3.41
N SER A 212 -11.22 -5.62 -2.98
CA SER A 212 -11.31 -7.09 -3.05
C SER A 212 -11.65 -7.66 -4.45
N SER A 213 -11.57 -6.84 -5.50
CA SER A 213 -11.95 -7.22 -6.87
C SER A 213 -11.13 -8.36 -7.49
N TRP A 214 -9.97 -8.69 -6.93
CA TRP A 214 -9.17 -9.86 -7.33
C TRP A 214 -9.92 -11.20 -7.16
N ARG A 215 -11.01 -11.25 -6.37
CA ARG A 215 -11.85 -12.45 -6.23
C ARG A 215 -12.49 -12.89 -7.55
N HIS A 216 -12.57 -11.98 -8.51
CA HIS A 216 -13.19 -12.19 -9.83
C HIS A 216 -12.17 -12.25 -10.98
N ALA A 217 -10.85 -12.25 -10.65
CA ALA A 217 -9.74 -12.49 -11.55
C ALA A 217 -9.25 -13.94 -11.45
#